data_d2e25710d857e93882c182da327923c3
#
_entry.id   d2e25710d857e93882c182da327923c3
#
_cell.length_a   1.000
_cell.length_b   1.000
_cell.length_c   1.000
_cell.angle_alpha   90.00
_cell.angle_beta   90.00
_cell.angle_gamma   90.00
#
_symmetry.space_group_name_H-M   'P 1'
#
loop_
_entity.id
_entity.type
_entity.pdbx_description
1 polymer ?
#
loop_
_entity_poly.entity_id
_entity_poly.type
_entity_poly.pdbx_seq_one_letter_code
_entity_poly.pdbx_strand_id
1 'polypeptide(L)'
;MTNEEVVKKVKAGLADVIQDIGLPQGDAVVFVAPNSLPTVAKFLKNDSELKFDYLSDIRGVDYLLEERELRFEAVYQLYSIDHQHSIRVRVGIDEDNPSVPTVSNLWKGALYPEQELFDMFGIKVDGHPKMERLIMPKNWEGFPLRKDYPLTTETVAFSHNRDFKSELVKSKPPTR
;
A
#
# COMPACT_ATOMS: atom_id res chain seq x y z
N MET A 1 -20.80 -11.46 10.49
CA MET A 1 -20.17 -12.72 9.98
C MET A 1 -18.87 -12.96 10.73
N THR A 2 -18.51 -14.21 10.97
CA THR A 2 -17.18 -14.56 11.49
C THR A 2 -16.14 -14.43 10.38
N ASN A 3 -14.86 -14.26 10.74
CA ASN A 3 -13.77 -14.18 9.73
C ASN A 3 -13.66 -15.48 8.91
N GLU A 4 -14.01 -16.62 9.48
CA GLU A 4 -14.08 -17.91 8.76
C GLU A 4 -15.17 -17.90 7.67
N GLU A 5 -16.34 -17.36 7.96
CA GLU A 5 -17.43 -17.20 6.99
C GLU A 5 -17.06 -16.25 5.87
N VAL A 6 -16.37 -15.13 6.20
CA VAL A 6 -15.84 -14.18 5.23
C VAL A 6 -14.87 -14.88 4.28
N VAL A 7 -13.89 -15.60 4.82
CA VAL A 7 -12.91 -16.35 4.02
C VAL A 7 -13.59 -17.36 3.10
N LYS A 8 -14.53 -18.14 3.64
CA LYS A 8 -15.26 -19.15 2.87
C LYS A 8 -16.04 -18.52 1.71
N LYS A 9 -16.69 -17.39 1.94
CA LYS A 9 -17.47 -16.69 0.93
C LYS A 9 -16.59 -16.04 -0.15
N VAL A 10 -15.52 -15.40 0.26
CA VAL A 10 -14.53 -14.79 -0.68
C VAL A 10 -13.89 -15.88 -1.54
N LYS A 11 -13.53 -17.03 -0.95
CA LYS A 11 -12.99 -18.17 -1.69
C LYS A 11 -13.99 -18.72 -2.70
N ALA A 12 -15.26 -18.80 -2.35
CA ALA A 12 -16.31 -19.29 -3.25
C ALA A 12 -16.58 -18.33 -4.43
N GLY A 13 -16.52 -17.02 -4.18
CA GLY A 13 -16.83 -16.01 -5.20
C GLY A 13 -15.65 -15.60 -6.10
N LEU A 14 -14.41 -15.83 -5.65
CA LEU A 14 -13.19 -15.32 -6.30
C LEU A 14 -12.11 -16.39 -6.50
N ALA A 15 -12.45 -17.68 -6.48
CA ALA A 15 -11.48 -18.78 -6.54
C ALA A 15 -10.46 -18.67 -7.68
N ASP A 16 -10.90 -18.21 -8.85
CA ASP A 16 -10.06 -18.09 -10.05
C ASP A 16 -9.26 -16.78 -10.12
N VAL A 17 -9.47 -15.86 -9.17
CA VAL A 17 -8.93 -14.49 -9.22
C VAL A 17 -7.92 -14.23 -8.11
N ILE A 18 -8.08 -14.88 -6.96
CA ILE A 18 -7.20 -14.78 -5.81
C ILE A 18 -6.05 -15.77 -5.89
N GLN A 19 -4.88 -15.38 -5.38
CA GLN A 19 -3.71 -16.25 -5.31
C GLN A 19 -3.77 -17.17 -4.10
N ASP A 20 -4.13 -16.63 -2.94
CA ASP A 20 -4.28 -17.36 -1.69
C ASP A 20 -5.26 -16.64 -0.76
N ILE A 21 -5.81 -17.35 0.21
CA ILE A 21 -6.68 -16.81 1.25
C ILE A 21 -6.55 -17.64 2.53
N GLY A 22 -6.44 -16.96 3.66
CA GLY A 22 -6.26 -17.62 4.96
C GLY A 22 -6.75 -16.80 6.13
N LEU A 23 -6.54 -17.35 7.33
CA LEU A 23 -6.89 -16.76 8.63
C LEU A 23 -5.65 -16.67 9.55
N PRO A 24 -4.56 -16.01 9.14
CA PRO A 24 -3.41 -15.85 10.00
C PRO A 24 -3.81 -15.10 11.28
N GLN A 25 -3.57 -15.70 12.44
CA GLN A 25 -3.90 -15.14 13.77
C GLN A 25 -5.39 -14.76 13.94
N GLY A 26 -6.28 -15.37 13.14
CA GLY A 26 -7.72 -15.11 13.20
C GLY A 26 -8.22 -13.99 12.28
N ASP A 27 -7.33 -13.26 11.60
CA ASP A 27 -7.71 -12.23 10.64
C ASP A 27 -7.92 -12.81 9.24
N ALA A 28 -8.99 -12.37 8.55
CA ALA A 28 -9.21 -12.73 7.16
C ALA A 28 -8.18 -12.01 6.26
N VAL A 29 -7.35 -12.77 5.56
CA VAL A 29 -6.32 -12.23 4.66
C VAL A 29 -6.44 -12.90 3.29
N VAL A 30 -6.46 -12.08 2.23
CA VAL A 30 -6.47 -12.53 0.84
C VAL A 30 -5.27 -11.97 0.08
N PHE A 31 -4.59 -12.83 -0.69
CA PHE A 31 -3.47 -12.45 -1.55
C PHE A 31 -3.95 -12.36 -2.99
N VAL A 32 -3.59 -11.25 -3.65
CA VAL A 32 -4.12 -10.88 -4.96
C VAL A 32 -3.00 -10.35 -5.84
N ALA A 33 -3.03 -10.70 -7.13
CA ALA A 33 -2.15 -10.05 -8.11
C ALA A 33 -2.60 -8.60 -8.37
N PRO A 34 -1.68 -7.66 -8.70
CA PRO A 34 -2.03 -6.27 -8.97
C PRO A 34 -3.18 -6.10 -9.97
N ASN A 35 -3.13 -6.82 -11.07
CA ASN A 35 -4.15 -6.75 -12.13
C ASN A 35 -5.54 -7.21 -11.68
N SER A 36 -5.62 -8.08 -10.68
CA SER A 36 -6.87 -8.62 -10.14
C SER A 36 -7.49 -7.73 -9.04
N LEU A 37 -6.72 -6.80 -8.48
CA LEU A 37 -7.16 -5.93 -7.39
C LEU A 37 -8.50 -5.21 -7.67
N PRO A 38 -8.75 -4.59 -8.85
CA PRO A 38 -10.01 -3.91 -9.09
C PRO A 38 -11.23 -4.85 -9.06
N THR A 39 -11.06 -6.06 -9.56
CA THR A 39 -12.11 -7.10 -9.59
C THR A 39 -12.44 -7.55 -8.17
N VAL A 40 -11.41 -7.87 -7.38
CA VAL A 40 -11.57 -8.29 -5.97
C VAL A 40 -12.17 -7.17 -5.14
N ALA A 41 -11.66 -5.94 -5.27
CA ALA A 41 -12.16 -4.77 -4.56
C ALA A 41 -13.65 -4.49 -4.87
N LYS A 42 -14.03 -4.59 -6.14
CA LYS A 42 -15.42 -4.42 -6.58
C LYS A 42 -16.35 -5.51 -6.02
N PHE A 43 -15.90 -6.76 -5.99
CA PHE A 43 -16.65 -7.86 -5.39
C PHE A 43 -16.85 -7.63 -3.88
N LEU A 44 -15.77 -7.35 -3.15
CA LEU A 44 -15.80 -7.14 -1.70
C LEU A 44 -16.73 -6.00 -1.29
N LYS A 45 -16.78 -4.93 -2.10
CA LYS A 45 -17.64 -3.79 -1.83
C LYS A 45 -19.11 -4.06 -2.14
N ASN A 46 -19.41 -4.72 -3.27
CA ASN A 46 -20.76 -4.81 -3.82
C ASN A 46 -21.55 -6.04 -3.35
N ASP A 47 -20.88 -7.07 -2.84
CA ASP A 47 -21.56 -8.24 -2.27
C ASP A 47 -22.38 -7.81 -1.05
N SER A 48 -23.66 -8.20 -1.01
CA SER A 48 -24.60 -7.74 0.02
C SER A 48 -24.32 -8.29 1.42
N GLU A 49 -23.66 -9.43 1.52
CA GLU A 49 -23.34 -10.05 2.81
C GLU A 49 -21.93 -9.65 3.29
N LEU A 50 -21.01 -9.33 2.37
CA LEU A 50 -19.67 -8.86 2.71
C LEU A 50 -19.67 -7.34 2.97
N LYS A 51 -20.19 -6.56 2.04
CA LYS A 51 -20.40 -5.12 2.12
C LYS A 51 -19.23 -4.35 2.78
N PHE A 52 -18.02 -4.52 2.23
CA PHE A 52 -16.87 -3.75 2.71
C PHE A 52 -16.97 -2.31 2.22
N ASP A 53 -17.72 -1.49 2.91
CA ASP A 53 -18.03 -0.11 2.56
C ASP A 53 -16.97 0.88 3.05
N TYR A 54 -16.13 0.50 4.01
CA TYR A 54 -15.10 1.35 4.59
C TYR A 54 -13.69 0.83 4.30
N LEU A 55 -12.88 1.67 3.68
CA LEU A 55 -11.43 1.47 3.56
C LEU A 55 -10.76 2.14 4.76
N SER A 56 -10.23 1.33 5.66
CA SER A 56 -9.59 1.81 6.87
C SER A 56 -8.19 2.37 6.60
N ASP A 57 -7.42 1.68 5.74
CA ASP A 57 -6.03 2.03 5.50
C ASP A 57 -5.46 1.39 4.23
N ILE A 58 -4.39 2.00 3.66
CA ILE A 58 -3.54 1.41 2.63
C ILE A 58 -2.10 1.63 3.06
N ARG A 59 -1.31 0.55 3.13
CA ARG A 59 0.10 0.63 3.54
C ARG A 59 1.01 -0.11 2.58
N GLY A 60 2.24 0.41 2.41
CA GLY A 60 3.31 -0.28 1.74
C GLY A 60 4.17 -1.09 2.72
N VAL A 61 4.73 -2.18 2.24
CA VAL A 61 5.76 -2.97 2.94
C VAL A 61 6.89 -3.24 1.98
N ASP A 62 8.13 -3.08 2.44
CA ASP A 62 9.34 -3.42 1.71
C ASP A 62 10.00 -4.64 2.38
N TYR A 63 10.16 -5.72 1.63
CA TYR A 63 10.74 -7.00 2.07
C TYR A 63 12.17 -7.21 1.58
N LEU A 64 12.89 -6.16 1.20
CA LEU A 64 14.26 -6.24 0.66
C LEU A 64 15.21 -7.17 1.47
N LEU A 65 15.02 -7.27 2.78
CA LEU A 65 15.87 -8.10 3.66
C LEU A 65 15.31 -9.51 3.92
N GLU A 66 14.18 -9.84 3.30
CA GLU A 66 13.52 -11.15 3.43
C GLU A 66 13.66 -11.93 2.11
N GLU A 67 13.80 -13.24 2.19
CA GLU A 67 13.80 -14.13 1.03
C GLU A 67 12.38 -14.29 0.49
N ARG A 68 11.90 -13.29 -0.27
CA ARG A 68 10.60 -13.30 -0.93
C ARG A 68 10.75 -13.09 -2.43
N GLU A 69 9.84 -13.69 -3.18
CA GLU A 69 9.80 -13.54 -4.65
C GLU A 69 9.50 -12.09 -5.07
N LEU A 70 8.60 -11.41 -4.34
CA LEU A 70 8.22 -10.02 -4.60
C LEU A 70 8.70 -9.11 -3.47
N ARG A 71 9.41 -8.05 -3.83
CA ARG A 71 10.01 -7.10 -2.88
C ARG A 71 8.97 -6.26 -2.16
N PHE A 72 8.01 -5.71 -2.90
CA PHE A 72 7.02 -4.81 -2.33
C PHE A 72 5.67 -5.46 -2.14
N GLU A 73 4.91 -4.93 -1.21
CA GLU A 73 3.53 -5.32 -0.99
C GLU A 73 2.69 -4.10 -0.63
N ALA A 74 1.53 -3.95 -1.26
CA ALA A 74 0.49 -3.03 -0.83
C ALA A 74 -0.57 -3.77 -0.03
N VAL A 75 -0.89 -3.26 1.15
CA VAL A 75 -1.84 -3.86 2.10
C VAL A 75 -3.04 -2.93 2.25
N TYR A 76 -4.21 -3.43 1.89
CA TYR A 76 -5.48 -2.71 2.00
C TYR A 76 -6.28 -3.30 3.16
N GLN A 77 -6.62 -2.48 4.14
CA GLN A 77 -7.45 -2.88 5.27
C GLN A 77 -8.88 -2.41 5.03
N LEU A 78 -9.81 -3.34 4.84
CA LEU A 78 -11.22 -3.07 4.60
C LEU A 78 -12.06 -3.47 5.80
N TYR A 79 -13.14 -2.74 6.02
CA TYR A 79 -14.08 -2.97 7.10
C TYR A 79 -15.53 -2.81 6.61
N SER A 80 -16.40 -3.66 7.10
CA SER A 80 -17.84 -3.54 6.90
C SER A 80 -18.47 -2.93 8.16
N ILE A 81 -19.06 -1.73 8.02
CA ILE A 81 -19.68 -1.02 9.15
C ILE A 81 -20.93 -1.77 9.60
N ASP A 82 -21.75 -2.20 8.65
CA ASP A 82 -23.02 -2.88 8.94
C ASP A 82 -22.81 -4.27 9.55
N HIS A 83 -21.85 -5.03 9.05
CA HIS A 83 -21.63 -6.42 9.45
C HIS A 83 -20.50 -6.61 10.46
N GLN A 84 -19.77 -5.54 10.81
CA GLN A 84 -18.73 -5.51 11.83
C GLN A 84 -17.65 -6.59 11.65
N HIS A 85 -17.20 -6.79 10.40
CA HIS A 85 -16.09 -7.67 10.06
C HIS A 85 -15.04 -6.95 9.22
N SER A 86 -13.84 -7.50 9.18
CA SER A 86 -12.71 -6.92 8.46
C SER A 86 -12.06 -7.94 7.53
N ILE A 87 -11.38 -7.44 6.50
CA ILE A 87 -10.52 -8.23 5.64
C ILE A 87 -9.29 -7.43 5.27
N ARG A 88 -8.17 -8.12 5.15
CA ARG A 88 -6.92 -7.56 4.65
C ARG A 88 -6.64 -8.09 3.25
N VAL A 89 -6.54 -7.21 2.29
CA VAL A 89 -6.14 -7.55 0.92
C VAL A 89 -4.67 -7.21 0.76
N ARG A 90 -3.86 -8.19 0.41
CA ARG A 90 -2.42 -8.07 0.22
C ARG A 90 -2.08 -8.25 -1.25
N VAL A 91 -1.36 -7.29 -1.82
CA VAL A 91 -1.01 -7.24 -3.23
C VAL A 91 0.51 -7.23 -3.34
N GLY A 92 1.08 -8.34 -3.79
CA GLY A 92 2.50 -8.44 -4.07
C GLY A 92 2.87 -7.65 -5.33
N ILE A 93 3.99 -6.92 -5.29
CA ILE A 93 4.40 -5.98 -6.33
C ILE A 93 5.87 -6.19 -6.66
N ASP A 94 6.16 -6.27 -7.96
CA ASP A 94 7.51 -6.41 -8.48
C ASP A 94 8.34 -5.13 -8.27
N GLU A 95 9.63 -5.30 -8.06
CA GLU A 95 10.59 -4.20 -7.89
C GLU A 95 10.83 -3.43 -9.19
N ASP A 96 10.88 -4.12 -10.33
CA ASP A 96 11.23 -3.53 -11.64
C ASP A 96 10.16 -2.54 -12.12
N ASN A 97 8.89 -2.82 -11.85
CA ASN A 97 7.78 -1.93 -12.20
C ASN A 97 6.73 -1.87 -11.08
N PRO A 98 7.05 -1.19 -9.96
CA PRO A 98 6.16 -1.15 -8.81
C PRO A 98 4.92 -0.32 -9.12
N SER A 99 3.82 -0.99 -9.47
CA SER A 99 2.54 -0.35 -9.73
C SER A 99 1.34 -1.18 -9.27
N VAL A 100 0.26 -0.49 -8.89
CA VAL A 100 -1.04 -1.06 -8.56
C VAL A 100 -2.16 -0.20 -9.15
N PRO A 101 -3.29 -0.78 -9.52
CA PRO A 101 -4.46 0.01 -9.94
C PRO A 101 -5.09 0.75 -8.76
N THR A 102 -5.62 1.96 -9.01
CA THR A 102 -6.35 2.73 -8.00
C THR A 102 -7.64 2.06 -7.57
N VAL A 103 -7.95 2.16 -6.28
CA VAL A 103 -9.25 1.80 -5.72
C VAL A 103 -10.07 3.03 -5.30
N SER A 104 -9.58 4.25 -5.59
CA SER A 104 -10.24 5.51 -5.25
C SER A 104 -11.61 5.71 -5.94
N ASN A 105 -11.84 5.00 -7.03
CA ASN A 105 -13.15 4.96 -7.69
C ASN A 105 -14.20 4.25 -6.85
N LEU A 106 -13.78 3.29 -6.02
CA LEU A 106 -14.64 2.54 -5.10
C LEU A 106 -14.71 3.23 -3.74
N TRP A 107 -13.57 3.62 -3.18
CA TRP A 107 -13.48 4.30 -1.88
C TRP A 107 -12.76 5.63 -2.03
N LYS A 108 -13.47 6.72 -1.86
CA LYS A 108 -12.88 8.07 -1.95
C LYS A 108 -11.80 8.31 -0.90
N GLY A 109 -11.87 7.60 0.23
CA GLY A 109 -10.86 7.63 1.27
C GLY A 109 -9.49 7.09 0.84
N ALA A 110 -9.39 6.37 -0.30
CA ALA A 110 -8.14 5.85 -0.83
C ALA A 110 -7.20 6.93 -1.38
N LEU A 111 -7.72 8.11 -1.76
CA LEU A 111 -6.96 9.14 -2.47
C LEU A 111 -5.64 9.52 -1.78
N TYR A 112 -5.67 9.82 -0.51
CA TYR A 112 -4.46 10.22 0.23
C TYR A 112 -3.56 9.04 0.59
N PRO A 113 -4.06 7.90 1.09
CA PRO A 113 -3.23 6.72 1.32
C PRO A 113 -2.53 6.19 0.06
N GLU A 114 -3.17 6.28 -1.11
CA GLU A 114 -2.53 5.93 -2.40
C GLU A 114 -1.40 6.92 -2.76
N GLN A 115 -1.55 8.21 -2.46
CA GLN A 115 -0.46 9.18 -2.60
C GLN A 115 0.68 8.91 -1.61
N GLU A 116 0.37 8.53 -0.37
CA GLU A 116 1.37 8.13 0.63
C GLU A 116 2.15 6.89 0.19
N LEU A 117 1.47 5.88 -0.37
CA LEU A 117 2.09 4.68 -0.91
C LEU A 117 3.13 5.04 -2.00
N PHE A 118 2.78 5.95 -2.90
CA PHE A 118 3.71 6.47 -3.89
C PHE A 118 4.84 7.28 -3.26
N ASP A 119 4.51 8.21 -2.36
CA ASP A 119 5.49 9.15 -1.79
C ASP A 119 6.56 8.46 -0.95
N MET A 120 6.16 7.43 -0.18
CA MET A 120 7.04 6.74 0.76
C MET A 120 7.78 5.53 0.14
N PHE A 121 7.15 4.81 -0.79
CA PHE A 121 7.72 3.57 -1.36
C PHE A 121 8.00 3.65 -2.87
N GLY A 122 7.47 4.66 -3.56
CA GLY A 122 7.59 4.77 -5.01
C GLY A 122 6.71 3.78 -5.79
N ILE A 123 5.69 3.25 -5.14
CA ILE A 123 4.70 2.39 -5.79
C ILE A 123 3.72 3.30 -6.53
N LYS A 124 3.68 3.21 -7.85
CA LYS A 124 2.77 3.99 -8.68
C LYS A 124 1.35 3.46 -8.55
N VAL A 125 0.37 4.36 -8.57
CA VAL A 125 -1.04 3.97 -8.55
C VAL A 125 -1.70 4.37 -9.86
N ASP A 126 -1.92 3.37 -10.71
CA ASP A 126 -2.45 3.57 -12.05
C ASP A 126 -3.91 3.99 -12.01
N GLY A 127 -4.23 5.07 -12.74
CA GLY A 127 -5.58 5.65 -12.77
C GLY A 127 -5.92 6.56 -11.59
N HIS A 128 -4.96 6.86 -10.69
CA HIS A 128 -5.16 7.83 -9.64
C HIS A 128 -5.34 9.25 -10.24
N PRO A 129 -6.37 10.03 -9.82
CA PRO A 129 -6.71 11.31 -10.46
C PRO A 129 -5.63 12.40 -10.29
N LYS A 130 -4.83 12.31 -9.23
CA LYS A 130 -3.80 13.30 -8.94
C LYS A 130 -2.65 12.64 -8.17
N MET A 131 -1.68 12.06 -8.89
CA MET A 131 -0.52 11.43 -8.28
C MET A 131 0.57 12.46 -8.06
N GLU A 132 0.73 12.91 -6.82
CA GLU A 132 1.80 13.80 -6.39
C GLU A 132 2.27 13.43 -4.99
N ARG A 133 3.45 13.91 -4.58
CA ARG A 133 3.93 13.74 -3.22
C ARG A 133 2.99 14.40 -2.22
N LEU A 134 2.73 13.70 -1.12
CA LEU A 134 1.81 14.13 -0.07
C LEU A 134 2.56 14.69 1.15
N ILE A 135 3.55 13.93 1.63
CA ILE A 135 4.27 14.20 2.88
C ILE A 135 5.60 14.87 2.58
N MET A 136 6.35 14.34 1.61
CA MET A 136 7.65 14.88 1.26
C MET A 136 7.54 16.12 0.38
N PRO A 137 8.52 17.06 0.45
CA PRO A 137 8.61 18.18 -0.48
C PRO A 137 8.66 17.72 -1.94
N LYS A 138 8.14 18.53 -2.87
CA LYS A 138 8.08 18.18 -4.30
C LYS A 138 9.44 17.88 -4.93
N ASN A 139 10.49 18.49 -4.40
CA ASN A 139 11.88 18.31 -4.83
C ASN A 139 12.63 17.22 -4.08
N TRP A 140 11.95 16.43 -3.26
CA TRP A 140 12.58 15.33 -2.54
C TRP A 140 13.00 14.21 -3.48
N GLU A 141 14.23 13.71 -3.31
CA GLU A 141 14.77 12.59 -4.09
C GLU A 141 14.68 11.29 -3.31
N GLY A 142 14.20 10.23 -3.98
CA GLY A 142 14.04 8.91 -3.41
C GLY A 142 12.74 8.70 -2.62
N PHE A 143 12.68 7.57 -1.90
CA PHE A 143 11.50 7.09 -1.19
C PHE A 143 11.88 6.67 0.23
N PRO A 144 11.50 7.47 1.25
CA PRO A 144 12.07 7.36 2.60
C PRO A 144 11.80 6.06 3.36
N LEU A 145 10.72 5.35 3.04
CA LEU A 145 10.38 4.09 3.73
C LEU A 145 10.92 2.84 3.04
N ARG A 146 11.62 2.97 1.92
CA ARG A 146 12.36 1.83 1.36
C ARG A 146 13.53 1.45 2.25
N LYS A 147 13.80 0.14 2.37
CA LYS A 147 14.89 -0.41 3.20
C LYS A 147 16.29 -0.03 2.71
N ASP A 148 16.43 0.25 1.42
CA ASP A 148 17.68 0.71 0.78
C ASP A 148 17.85 2.24 0.84
N TYR A 149 16.86 2.98 1.37
CA TYR A 149 16.99 4.42 1.53
C TYR A 149 17.93 4.76 2.71
N PRO A 150 18.93 5.66 2.50
CA PRO A 150 19.93 5.99 3.53
C PRO A 150 19.28 6.70 4.73
N LEU A 151 19.42 6.15 5.93
CA LEU A 151 18.91 6.74 7.17
C LEU A 151 19.57 8.08 7.53
N THR A 152 20.72 8.37 6.95
CA THR A 152 21.54 9.56 7.23
C THR A 152 21.29 10.71 6.24
N THR A 153 20.25 10.60 5.39
CA THR A 153 19.88 11.69 4.49
C THR A 153 19.09 12.73 5.28
N GLU A 154 19.74 13.83 5.64
CA GLU A 154 19.10 14.94 6.33
C GLU A 154 18.89 16.12 5.37
N THR A 155 17.70 16.72 5.37
CA THR A 155 17.46 18.05 4.83
C THR A 155 17.78 19.06 5.92
N VAL A 156 18.78 19.89 5.71
CA VAL A 156 19.07 20.99 6.62
C VAL A 156 17.95 22.02 6.48
N ALA A 157 16.95 21.96 7.38
CA ALA A 157 15.82 22.88 7.39
C ALA A 157 16.20 24.29 7.88
N PHE A 158 17.25 24.41 8.69
CA PHE A 158 17.70 25.67 9.26
C PHE A 158 19.23 25.80 9.13
N SER A 159 19.68 26.80 8.39
CA SER A 159 21.07 27.24 8.43
C SER A 159 21.14 28.59 9.13
N HIS A 160 21.58 28.62 10.38
CA HIS A 160 21.99 29.88 11.00
C HIS A 160 23.24 30.40 10.26
N ASN A 161 23.13 31.60 9.67
CA ASN A 161 24.21 32.34 8.97
C ASN A 161 24.70 31.77 7.63
N ARG A 162 23.82 31.22 6.79
CA ARG A 162 24.20 30.89 5.41
C ARG A 162 23.24 31.58 4.41
N ASP A 163 23.82 32.31 3.47
CA ASP A 163 23.16 32.82 2.27
C ASP A 163 22.92 31.69 1.24
N PHE A 164 22.54 30.48 1.70
CA PHE A 164 22.42 29.32 0.85
C PHE A 164 21.00 28.82 0.69
N LYS A 165 20.72 28.43 -0.55
CA LYS A 165 19.60 27.53 -0.86
C LYS A 165 19.79 26.22 -0.08
N SER A 166 18.69 25.65 0.45
CA SER A 166 18.70 24.35 1.11
C SER A 166 19.27 23.28 0.16
N GLU A 167 20.47 22.80 0.43
CA GLU A 167 21.06 21.66 -0.26
C GLU A 167 20.73 20.40 0.55
N LEU A 168 20.29 19.36 -0.14
CA LEU A 168 20.23 18.01 0.40
C LEU A 168 21.66 17.54 0.69
N VAL A 169 22.05 17.56 1.96
CA VAL A 169 23.35 17.02 2.37
C VAL A 169 23.22 15.50 2.45
N LYS A 170 23.67 14.81 1.40
CA LYS A 170 23.82 13.36 1.44
C LYS A 170 25.00 13.05 2.35
N SER A 171 24.77 12.61 3.58
CA SER A 171 25.82 12.04 4.40
C SER A 171 26.25 10.70 3.77
N LYS A 172 27.58 10.49 3.62
CA LYS A 172 28.07 9.19 3.15
C LYS A 172 27.69 8.14 4.19
N PRO A 173 27.16 6.97 3.77
CA PRO A 173 26.96 5.86 4.69
C PRO A 173 28.31 5.50 5.32
N PRO A 174 28.35 5.08 6.61
CA PRO A 174 29.57 4.62 7.24
C PRO A 174 30.14 3.48 6.40
N THR A 175 31.38 3.62 5.96
CA THR A 175 32.13 2.54 5.33
C THR A 175 32.27 1.40 6.34
N ARG A 176 31.69 0.25 6.04
CA ARG A 176 31.94 -0.99 6.79
C ARG A 176 33.35 -1.48 6.55
#